data_d9f2f4e34563a1b7674ef49e1d16f682
#
_entry.id   d9f2f4e34563a1b7674ef49e1d16f682
#
_cell.length_a   1.000
_cell.length_b   1.000
_cell.length_c   1.000
_cell.angle_alpha   90.00
_cell.angle_beta   90.00
_cell.angle_gamma   90.00
#
_symmetry.space_group_name_H-M   'P 1'
#
loop_
_entity.id
_entity.type
_entity.pdbx_description
1 polymer ?
#
loop_
_entity_poly.entity_id
_entity_poly.type
_entity_poly.pdbx_seq_one_letter_code
_entity_poly.pdbx_strand_id
1 'polypeptide(L)'
;YEQALKHLKKYKGRNGKWTHTDFYQLGYAYYETGNYSQAIEQFSKIIGKKDKLAQNAYYYLAECYLQKQRKPSALNAFRSAASMNFNPDITQIAMLNYAKLSYEIGNPYEKVPKIIIRYLETYPQTKNEQELTALLLNSYTNSGDYDGVISILSSQNDYKDDRLLQQVTFLKAIQLFKAGNYQKAQNHFQKALKNDKVSIITAQSYFWLAQTHYELNQFEEALDVFFTFAYMAPRKSMLHQLEFHYHLGYTYFKMDDYELALTAFNKVIKHQKQYPRSKVRDAYLRMGDAEFALSRFWPAMEQYNKSISMSPAQSDYALYQKSISYGFVDRNKQKIKSLKELIEKHPKSPFVDDAFFELSSAYSVANSFDTAISTYDKMIQRYPKSPYVPTAILNKALILYNQGQLIRAEGVLRNLVVRYTNDPVAQQALGTLKEIAVDLDKVPEFTQWLRRLKIDTFSDNELEKTAFAAAEKQFLTNRKKQAKKSFISYLESYPKGMNSLNAHFTLAEIYFEESE
;
A
#
# COMPACT_ATOMS: atom_id res chain seq x y z
N TYR A 1 51.64 -13.60 42.48
CA TYR A 1 51.13 -14.92 42.06
C TYR A 1 52.19 -15.79 41.41
N GLU A 2 53.17 -15.29 40.66
CA GLU A 2 54.25 -16.08 40.06
C GLU A 2 55.09 -16.85 41.13
N GLN A 3 55.44 -16.20 42.25
CA GLN A 3 56.13 -16.84 43.34
C GLN A 3 55.28 -17.89 44.01
N ALA A 4 53.98 -17.58 44.25
CA ALA A 4 53.03 -18.56 44.80
C ALA A 4 52.89 -19.81 43.91
N LEU A 5 52.87 -19.60 42.60
CA LEU A 5 52.80 -20.68 41.61
C LEU A 5 54.02 -21.63 41.70
N LYS A 6 55.25 -21.07 41.91
CA LYS A 6 56.47 -21.88 42.09
C LYS A 6 56.39 -22.77 43.30
N HIS A 7 55.80 -22.31 44.40
CA HIS A 7 55.60 -23.10 45.60
C HIS A 7 54.44 -24.12 45.47
N LEU A 8 53.30 -23.69 44.93
CA LEU A 8 52.14 -24.57 44.75
C LEU A 8 52.44 -25.73 43.81
N LYS A 9 53.24 -25.56 42.78
CA LYS A 9 53.69 -26.65 41.91
C LYS A 9 54.53 -27.72 42.62
N LYS A 10 55.22 -27.37 43.69
CA LYS A 10 56.02 -28.28 44.49
C LYS A 10 55.21 -28.95 45.59
N TYR A 11 54.03 -28.47 45.90
CA TYR A 11 53.19 -28.96 46.94
C TYR A 11 52.57 -30.33 46.57
N LYS A 12 52.72 -31.33 47.45
CA LYS A 12 52.27 -32.69 47.20
C LYS A 12 50.92 -33.02 47.85
N GLY A 13 50.26 -32.05 48.47
CA GLY A 13 49.01 -32.23 49.21
C GLY A 13 49.23 -32.73 50.65
N ARG A 14 48.20 -32.65 51.48
CA ARG A 14 48.20 -33.15 52.83
C ARG A 14 48.10 -34.68 52.77
N ASN A 15 49.11 -35.37 53.33
CA ASN A 15 49.24 -36.84 53.24
C ASN A 15 49.21 -37.39 51.80
N GLY A 16 49.81 -36.66 50.87
CA GLY A 16 49.87 -37.06 49.47
C GLY A 16 48.56 -36.85 48.66
N LYS A 17 47.55 -36.25 49.26
CA LYS A 17 46.23 -36.00 48.62
C LYS A 17 45.93 -34.51 48.53
N TRP A 18 45.52 -34.05 47.33
CA TRP A 18 45.09 -32.70 47.10
C TRP A 18 43.62 -32.54 47.51
N THR A 19 43.34 -31.45 48.23
CA THR A 19 41.96 -31.02 48.57
C THR A 19 41.41 -30.09 47.47
N HIS A 20 40.09 -29.89 47.46
CA HIS A 20 39.48 -28.92 46.56
C HIS A 20 40.05 -27.50 46.74
N THR A 21 40.40 -27.12 47.97
CA THR A 21 41.06 -25.85 48.27
C THR A 21 42.43 -25.74 47.59
N ASP A 22 43.22 -26.80 47.58
CA ASP A 22 44.52 -26.84 46.95
C ASP A 22 44.42 -26.66 45.42
N PHE A 23 43.48 -27.39 44.79
CA PHE A 23 43.19 -27.23 43.36
C PHE A 23 42.70 -25.82 43.04
N TYR A 24 41.84 -25.22 43.88
CA TYR A 24 41.38 -23.85 43.69
C TYR A 24 42.53 -22.86 43.77
N GLN A 25 43.38 -22.94 44.80
CA GLN A 25 44.53 -22.01 44.94
C GLN A 25 45.50 -22.13 43.76
N LEU A 26 45.80 -23.33 43.32
CA LEU A 26 46.66 -23.51 42.14
C LEU A 26 45.99 -23.02 40.86
N GLY A 27 44.69 -23.30 40.67
CA GLY A 27 43.92 -22.78 39.55
C GLY A 27 43.87 -21.25 39.50
N TYR A 28 43.65 -20.63 40.68
CA TYR A 28 43.63 -19.18 40.80
C TYR A 28 45.02 -18.56 40.53
N ALA A 29 46.12 -19.15 41.02
CA ALA A 29 47.46 -18.70 40.71
C ALA A 29 47.79 -18.82 39.21
N TYR A 30 47.32 -19.86 38.54
CA TYR A 30 47.43 -19.97 37.09
C TYR A 30 46.60 -18.91 36.37
N TYR A 31 45.38 -18.61 36.82
CA TYR A 31 44.52 -17.57 36.28
C TYR A 31 45.19 -16.20 36.34
N GLU A 32 45.68 -15.80 37.51
CA GLU A 32 46.34 -14.52 37.78
C GLU A 32 47.69 -14.35 36.99
N THR A 33 48.28 -15.45 36.58
CA THR A 33 49.53 -15.46 35.78
C THR A 33 49.23 -15.64 34.27
N GLY A 34 47.97 -15.59 33.83
CA GLY A 34 47.57 -15.73 32.43
C GLY A 34 47.68 -17.14 31.87
N ASN A 35 47.95 -18.13 32.68
CA ASN A 35 48.07 -19.52 32.28
C ASN A 35 46.68 -20.21 32.25
N TYR A 36 45.75 -19.70 31.41
CA TYR A 36 44.34 -20.08 31.43
C TYR A 36 44.07 -21.56 31.16
N SER A 37 44.89 -22.22 30.31
CA SER A 37 44.70 -23.64 30.04
C SER A 37 44.95 -24.51 31.27
N GLN A 38 46.00 -24.21 32.07
CA GLN A 38 46.28 -24.90 33.33
C GLN A 38 45.26 -24.52 34.39
N ALA A 39 44.79 -23.26 34.44
CA ALA A 39 43.74 -22.84 35.34
C ALA A 39 42.45 -23.63 35.10
N ILE A 40 42.03 -23.80 33.85
CA ILE A 40 40.86 -24.63 33.45
C ILE A 40 41.00 -26.07 33.99
N GLU A 41 42.18 -26.67 33.82
CA GLU A 41 42.41 -28.04 34.29
C GLU A 41 42.18 -28.16 35.84
N GLN A 42 42.73 -27.19 36.61
CA GLN A 42 42.59 -27.28 38.07
C GLN A 42 41.17 -26.97 38.55
N PHE A 43 40.53 -25.91 38.00
CA PHE A 43 39.16 -25.60 38.37
C PHE A 43 38.19 -26.71 38.00
N SER A 44 38.39 -27.43 36.89
CA SER A 44 37.57 -28.56 36.47
C SER A 44 37.57 -29.73 37.46
N LYS A 45 38.57 -29.83 38.34
CA LYS A 45 38.64 -30.89 39.37
C LYS A 45 37.73 -30.62 40.58
N ILE A 46 37.19 -29.41 40.71
CA ILE A 46 36.40 -28.99 41.89
C ILE A 46 34.96 -28.63 41.58
N ILE A 47 34.59 -28.61 40.31
CA ILE A 47 33.23 -28.33 39.86
C ILE A 47 32.37 -29.60 39.99
N GLY A 48 31.66 -29.85 40.92
CA GLY A 48 30.77 -31.02 41.13
C GLY A 48 30.11 -30.95 42.46
N LYS A 49 30.62 -30.07 43.34
CA LYS A 49 30.02 -29.80 44.63
C LYS A 49 29.14 -28.56 44.59
N LYS A 50 28.22 -28.46 45.55
CA LYS A 50 27.39 -27.30 45.77
C LYS A 50 27.90 -26.55 47.01
N ASP A 51 28.96 -25.81 46.83
CA ASP A 51 29.57 -25.02 47.92
C ASP A 51 30.17 -23.72 47.36
N LYS A 52 30.63 -22.82 48.24
CA LYS A 52 31.20 -21.52 47.88
C LYS A 52 32.44 -21.67 47.00
N LEU A 53 33.25 -22.73 47.24
CA LEU A 53 34.50 -22.92 46.48
C LEU A 53 34.20 -23.32 45.03
N ALA A 54 33.24 -24.24 44.86
CA ALA A 54 32.80 -24.65 43.53
C ALA A 54 32.15 -23.47 42.75
N GLN A 55 31.38 -22.63 43.43
CA GLN A 55 30.82 -21.42 42.80
C GLN A 55 31.90 -20.49 42.26
N ASN A 56 32.89 -20.16 43.08
CA ASN A 56 34.02 -19.33 42.67
C ASN A 56 34.83 -19.99 41.54
N ALA A 57 35.02 -21.32 41.60
CA ALA A 57 35.73 -22.05 40.57
C ALA A 57 34.98 -21.99 39.22
N TYR A 58 33.64 -22.13 39.22
CA TYR A 58 32.84 -21.95 38.00
C TYR A 58 32.97 -20.54 37.41
N TYR A 59 33.01 -19.52 38.28
CA TYR A 59 33.18 -18.15 37.81
C TYR A 59 34.55 -17.96 37.12
N TYR A 60 35.67 -18.35 37.77
CA TYR A 60 37.00 -18.21 37.16
C TYR A 60 37.21 -19.15 35.97
N LEU A 61 36.56 -20.31 35.97
CA LEU A 61 36.54 -21.19 34.81
C LEU A 61 35.88 -20.52 33.58
N ALA A 62 34.79 -19.79 33.81
CA ALA A 62 34.12 -19.01 32.75
C ALA A 62 35.02 -17.93 32.22
N GLU A 63 35.69 -17.15 33.09
CA GLU A 63 36.67 -16.12 32.71
C GLU A 63 37.82 -16.72 31.87
N CYS A 64 38.37 -17.87 32.31
CA CYS A 64 39.40 -18.57 31.54
C CYS A 64 38.91 -19.00 30.15
N TYR A 65 37.67 -19.48 30.05
CA TYR A 65 37.10 -19.84 28.76
C TYR A 65 36.91 -18.63 27.85
N LEU A 66 36.54 -17.46 28.39
CA LEU A 66 36.46 -16.21 27.61
C LEU A 66 37.82 -15.82 27.05
N GLN A 67 38.90 -15.87 27.86
CA GLN A 67 40.27 -15.58 27.42
C GLN A 67 40.74 -16.55 26.32
N LYS A 68 40.21 -17.78 26.31
CA LYS A 68 40.49 -18.79 25.28
C LYS A 68 39.49 -18.74 24.12
N GLN A 69 38.66 -17.71 24.00
CA GLN A 69 37.62 -17.56 22.97
C GLN A 69 36.59 -18.70 22.92
N ARG A 70 36.43 -19.44 24.03
CA ARG A 70 35.50 -20.58 24.14
C ARG A 70 34.16 -20.14 24.75
N LYS A 71 33.48 -19.21 24.06
CA LYS A 71 32.25 -18.57 24.53
C LYS A 71 31.13 -19.54 24.97
N PRO A 72 30.82 -20.64 24.24
CA PRO A 72 29.81 -21.60 24.70
C PRO A 72 30.16 -22.28 26.04
N SER A 73 31.45 -22.59 26.27
CA SER A 73 31.91 -23.15 27.53
C SER A 73 31.84 -22.13 28.67
N ALA A 74 32.18 -20.86 28.38
CA ALA A 74 32.04 -19.76 29.34
C ALA A 74 30.57 -19.54 29.75
N LEU A 75 29.64 -19.58 28.76
CA LEU A 75 28.20 -19.47 29.01
C LEU A 75 27.71 -20.50 30.03
N ASN A 76 28.10 -21.76 29.85
CA ASN A 76 27.73 -22.84 30.75
C ASN A 76 28.31 -22.64 32.16
N ALA A 77 29.56 -22.22 32.25
CA ALA A 77 30.22 -22.01 33.54
C ALA A 77 29.61 -20.80 34.28
N PHE A 78 29.33 -19.68 33.61
CA PHE A 78 28.62 -18.54 34.20
C PHE A 78 27.21 -18.92 34.66
N ARG A 79 26.46 -19.71 33.87
CA ARG A 79 25.15 -20.24 34.27
C ARG A 79 25.26 -21.02 35.57
N SER A 80 26.25 -21.92 35.69
CA SER A 80 26.47 -22.72 36.88
C SER A 80 26.83 -21.84 38.08
N ALA A 81 27.74 -20.87 37.94
CA ALA A 81 28.09 -19.94 39.01
C ALA A 81 26.89 -19.08 39.45
N ALA A 82 26.09 -18.58 38.49
CA ALA A 82 24.89 -17.78 38.77
C ALA A 82 23.76 -18.57 39.46
N SER A 83 23.68 -19.89 39.25
CA SER A 83 22.67 -20.74 39.88
C SER A 83 22.98 -21.11 41.34
N MET A 84 24.21 -20.84 41.80
CA MET A 84 24.65 -21.09 43.17
C MET A 84 24.57 -19.77 43.95
N ASN A 85 24.05 -19.77 45.15
CA ASN A 85 23.88 -18.57 45.98
C ASN A 85 24.70 -18.63 47.27
N PHE A 86 25.95 -19.05 47.17
CA PHE A 86 26.88 -19.12 48.32
C PHE A 86 27.71 -17.82 48.48
N ASN A 87 27.94 -17.10 47.37
CA ASN A 87 28.63 -15.84 47.35
C ASN A 87 27.80 -14.85 46.50
N PRO A 88 27.10 -13.88 47.15
CA PRO A 88 26.21 -12.95 46.46
C PRO A 88 26.90 -12.13 45.35
N ASP A 89 28.14 -11.67 45.61
CA ASP A 89 28.90 -10.87 44.65
C ASP A 89 29.21 -11.67 43.37
N ILE A 90 29.65 -12.92 43.56
CA ILE A 90 29.93 -13.85 42.46
C ILE A 90 28.62 -14.18 41.70
N THR A 91 27.52 -14.36 42.44
CA THR A 91 26.21 -14.64 41.86
C THR A 91 25.78 -13.50 40.93
N GLN A 92 25.89 -12.24 41.41
CA GLN A 92 25.54 -11.05 40.65
C GLN A 92 26.38 -10.90 39.37
N ILE A 93 27.73 -10.97 39.51
CA ILE A 93 28.64 -10.82 38.39
C ILE A 93 28.47 -11.98 37.38
N ALA A 94 28.33 -13.20 37.85
CA ALA A 94 28.11 -14.36 36.99
C ALA A 94 26.79 -14.26 36.22
N MET A 95 25.72 -13.80 36.88
CA MET A 95 24.41 -13.62 36.27
C MET A 95 24.45 -12.49 35.21
N LEU A 96 25.18 -11.40 35.48
CA LEU A 96 25.40 -10.32 34.51
C LEU A 96 26.12 -10.83 33.25
N ASN A 97 27.23 -11.54 33.45
CA ASN A 97 28.02 -12.08 32.34
C ASN A 97 27.26 -13.17 31.58
N TYR A 98 26.47 -13.97 32.26
CA TYR A 98 25.57 -14.93 31.65
C TYR A 98 24.53 -14.24 30.75
N ALA A 99 23.93 -13.13 31.20
CA ALA A 99 22.97 -12.37 30.43
C ALA A 99 23.61 -11.73 29.17
N LYS A 100 24.75 -11.07 29.34
CA LYS A 100 25.47 -10.43 28.22
C LYS A 100 25.94 -11.46 27.18
N LEU A 101 26.53 -12.57 27.64
CA LEU A 101 27.04 -13.60 26.74
C LEU A 101 25.88 -14.36 26.06
N SER A 102 24.77 -14.55 26.76
CA SER A 102 23.54 -15.10 26.15
C SER A 102 23.01 -14.25 25.01
N TYR A 103 23.08 -12.93 25.13
CA TYR A 103 22.72 -12.02 24.04
C TYR A 103 23.69 -12.14 22.86
N GLU A 104 25.00 -12.23 23.14
CA GLU A 104 26.04 -12.20 22.12
C GLU A 104 26.06 -13.46 21.23
N ILE A 105 25.93 -14.65 21.84
CA ILE A 105 26.09 -15.91 21.11
C ILE A 105 24.78 -16.74 20.99
N GLY A 106 23.66 -16.21 21.51
CA GLY A 106 22.46 -16.99 21.74
C GLY A 106 22.53 -17.87 22.99
N ASN A 107 21.37 -18.38 23.40
CA ASN A 107 21.30 -19.27 24.57
C ASN A 107 20.41 -20.49 24.26
N PRO A 108 20.95 -21.73 24.34
CA PRO A 108 20.19 -22.92 24.02
C PRO A 108 19.27 -23.39 25.17
N TYR A 109 19.37 -22.79 26.37
CA TYR A 109 18.65 -23.25 27.56
C TYR A 109 17.40 -22.43 27.86
N GLU A 110 17.46 -21.12 27.63
CA GLU A 110 16.34 -20.21 27.91
C GLU A 110 16.39 -18.96 26.99
N LYS A 111 15.25 -18.32 26.82
CA LYS A 111 15.15 -17.11 25.99
C LYS A 111 15.96 -15.97 26.61
N VAL A 112 16.80 -15.30 25.80
CA VAL A 112 17.65 -14.19 26.23
C VAL A 112 16.90 -13.10 26.99
N PRO A 113 15.72 -12.63 26.52
CA PRO A 113 14.92 -11.65 27.25
C PRO A 113 14.62 -12.06 28.70
N LYS A 114 14.26 -13.32 28.91
CA LYS A 114 13.93 -13.85 30.26
C LYS A 114 15.13 -13.77 31.20
N ILE A 115 16.33 -14.01 30.68
CA ILE A 115 17.56 -13.95 31.50
C ILE A 115 17.84 -12.48 31.91
N ILE A 116 17.72 -11.55 30.98
CA ILE A 116 17.98 -10.13 31.24
C ILE A 116 16.96 -9.55 32.22
N ILE A 117 15.65 -9.85 32.02
CA ILE A 117 14.59 -9.42 32.94
C ILE A 117 14.89 -9.94 34.36
N ARG A 118 15.16 -11.24 34.51
CA ARG A 118 15.48 -11.83 35.80
C ARG A 118 16.66 -11.15 36.50
N TYR A 119 17.69 -10.73 35.76
CA TYR A 119 18.78 -9.97 36.34
C TYR A 119 18.32 -8.59 36.84
N LEU A 120 17.56 -7.85 36.04
CA LEU A 120 17.07 -6.51 36.38
C LEU A 120 16.11 -6.53 37.57
N GLU A 121 15.30 -7.57 37.69
CA GLU A 121 14.42 -7.81 38.86
C GLU A 121 15.20 -8.13 40.13
N THR A 122 16.23 -8.99 40.01
CA THR A 122 17.03 -9.40 41.15
C THR A 122 17.94 -8.27 41.67
N TYR A 123 18.38 -7.39 40.77
CA TYR A 123 19.31 -6.29 41.05
C TYR A 123 18.78 -4.94 40.53
N PRO A 124 17.69 -4.42 41.11
CA PRO A 124 17.15 -3.10 40.72
C PRO A 124 18.19 -1.99 40.98
N GLN A 125 18.17 -0.95 40.17
CA GLN A 125 19.11 0.19 40.21
C GLN A 125 20.58 -0.20 39.98
N THR A 126 20.83 -1.28 39.27
CA THR A 126 22.20 -1.66 38.88
C THR A 126 22.81 -0.61 37.95
N LYS A 127 24.12 -0.36 38.07
CA LYS A 127 24.86 0.50 37.12
C LYS A 127 24.80 0.01 35.66
N ASN A 128 24.42 -1.26 35.43
CA ASN A 128 24.29 -1.88 34.11
C ASN A 128 22.86 -1.82 33.55
N GLU A 129 21.93 -1.13 34.22
CA GLU A 129 20.51 -1.08 33.83
C GLU A 129 20.30 -0.58 32.40
N GLN A 130 20.94 0.55 32.04
CA GLN A 130 20.80 1.13 30.71
C GLN A 130 21.34 0.19 29.61
N GLU A 131 22.48 -0.43 29.83
CA GLU A 131 23.07 -1.38 28.89
C GLU A 131 22.19 -2.60 28.72
N LEU A 132 21.73 -3.20 29.81
CA LEU A 132 20.88 -4.39 29.76
C LEU A 132 19.50 -4.10 29.15
N THR A 133 18.93 -2.92 29.42
CA THR A 133 17.68 -2.47 28.77
C THR A 133 17.85 -2.35 27.25
N ALA A 134 18.99 -1.80 26.80
CA ALA A 134 19.28 -1.73 25.36
C ALA A 134 19.42 -3.13 24.72
N LEU A 135 20.14 -4.06 25.39
CA LEU A 135 20.27 -5.44 24.93
C LEU A 135 18.91 -6.16 24.89
N LEU A 136 18.08 -5.90 25.88
CA LEU A 136 16.73 -6.44 25.96
C LEU A 136 15.86 -5.98 24.79
N LEU A 137 15.82 -4.67 24.54
CA LEU A 137 15.08 -4.08 23.40
C LEU A 137 15.56 -4.64 22.06
N ASN A 138 16.88 -4.73 21.87
CA ASN A 138 17.45 -5.32 20.66
C ASN A 138 17.09 -6.81 20.50
N SER A 139 17.10 -7.56 21.60
CA SER A 139 16.69 -8.97 21.58
C SER A 139 15.25 -9.16 21.16
N TYR A 140 14.35 -8.25 21.55
CA TYR A 140 12.95 -8.27 21.13
C TYR A 140 12.75 -7.88 19.67
N THR A 141 13.45 -6.84 19.25
CA THR A 141 13.41 -6.41 17.85
C THR A 141 13.82 -7.56 16.93
N ASN A 142 14.81 -8.36 17.35
CA ASN A 142 15.31 -9.49 16.56
C ASN A 142 14.41 -10.75 16.65
N SER A 143 13.77 -11.01 17.79
CA SER A 143 12.92 -12.21 17.98
C SER A 143 11.46 -12.01 17.60
N GLY A 144 10.98 -10.78 17.56
CA GLY A 144 9.56 -10.46 17.30
C GLY A 144 8.56 -10.90 18.38
N ASP A 145 9.03 -11.47 19.52
CA ASP A 145 8.18 -12.00 20.60
C ASP A 145 7.83 -10.92 21.63
N TYR A 146 7.18 -9.86 21.18
CA TYR A 146 6.78 -8.75 22.07
C TYR A 146 5.69 -9.15 23.08
N ASP A 147 4.80 -10.08 22.70
CA ASP A 147 3.67 -10.49 23.55
C ASP A 147 4.14 -11.22 24.82
N GLY A 148 5.12 -12.11 24.68
CA GLY A 148 5.70 -12.83 25.83
C GLY A 148 6.29 -11.89 26.87
N VAL A 149 6.81 -10.76 26.43
CA VAL A 149 7.41 -9.76 27.30
C VAL A 149 6.42 -8.83 27.95
N ILE A 150 5.46 -8.33 27.18
CA ILE A 150 4.36 -7.54 27.73
C ILE A 150 3.68 -8.36 28.84
N SER A 151 3.50 -9.68 28.62
CA SER A 151 2.94 -10.58 29.63
C SER A 151 3.83 -10.65 30.89
N ILE A 152 5.14 -10.82 30.72
CA ILE A 152 6.08 -10.91 31.86
C ILE A 152 6.11 -9.58 32.62
N LEU A 153 6.29 -8.44 31.94
CA LEU A 153 6.34 -7.12 32.58
C LEU A 153 5.00 -6.70 33.21
N SER A 154 3.88 -7.23 32.71
CA SER A 154 2.55 -6.93 33.25
C SER A 154 2.16 -7.83 34.43
N SER A 155 2.76 -9.01 34.56
CA SER A 155 2.40 -10.02 35.60
C SER A 155 3.20 -9.90 36.89
N GLN A 156 4.27 -9.12 36.92
CA GLN A 156 5.17 -9.04 38.07
C GLN A 156 4.89 -7.79 38.92
N ASN A 157 4.51 -7.99 40.16
CA ASN A 157 4.17 -6.90 41.10
C ASN A 157 5.41 -6.15 41.63
N ASP A 158 6.62 -6.73 41.60
CA ASP A 158 7.80 -6.18 42.25
C ASP A 158 8.75 -5.42 41.34
N TYR A 159 8.70 -5.64 40.01
CA TYR A 159 9.48 -4.90 39.04
C TYR A 159 8.58 -4.28 37.97
N LYS A 160 8.17 -3.05 38.21
CA LYS A 160 7.35 -2.26 37.30
C LYS A 160 8.20 -1.22 36.58
N ASP A 161 8.89 -1.63 35.53
CA ASP A 161 9.54 -0.66 34.62
C ASP A 161 8.51 -0.18 33.58
N ASP A 162 7.73 0.82 34.01
CA ASP A 162 6.72 1.46 33.15
C ASP A 162 7.31 2.01 31.85
N ARG A 163 8.60 2.39 31.86
CA ARG A 163 9.30 2.89 30.66
C ARG A 163 9.59 1.76 29.68
N LEU A 164 10.08 0.63 30.17
CA LEU A 164 10.35 -0.55 29.35
C LEU A 164 9.05 -1.13 28.78
N LEU A 165 8.01 -1.22 29.60
CA LEU A 165 6.70 -1.68 29.17
C LEU A 165 6.13 -0.77 28.06
N GLN A 166 6.27 0.54 28.20
CA GLN A 166 5.87 1.51 27.18
C GLN A 166 6.63 1.27 25.86
N GLN A 167 7.95 1.10 25.93
CA GLN A 167 8.79 0.86 24.75
C GLN A 167 8.41 -0.42 24.01
N VAL A 168 8.27 -1.53 24.75
CA VAL A 168 7.92 -2.83 24.17
C VAL A 168 6.51 -2.80 23.56
N THR A 169 5.56 -2.16 24.25
CA THR A 169 4.19 -2.01 23.76
C THR A 169 4.14 -1.17 22.48
N PHE A 170 4.94 -0.10 22.42
CA PHE A 170 5.12 0.71 21.20
C PHE A 170 5.72 -0.11 20.05
N LEU A 171 6.77 -0.88 20.29
CA LEU A 171 7.38 -1.72 19.25
C LEU A 171 6.42 -2.81 18.75
N LYS A 172 5.62 -3.40 19.63
CA LYS A 172 4.53 -4.31 19.24
C LYS A 172 3.50 -3.63 18.36
N ALA A 173 3.10 -2.41 18.71
CA ALA A 173 2.18 -1.63 17.89
C ALA A 173 2.73 -1.36 16.49
N ILE A 174 4.03 -0.99 16.38
CA ILE A 174 4.72 -0.81 15.09
C ILE A 174 4.75 -2.12 14.28
N GLN A 175 5.02 -3.26 14.92
CA GLN A 175 4.99 -4.58 14.26
C GLN A 175 3.62 -4.87 13.67
N LEU A 176 2.56 -4.65 14.44
CA LEU A 176 1.17 -4.86 14.03
C LEU A 176 0.76 -3.90 12.89
N PHE A 177 1.16 -2.65 12.98
CA PHE A 177 0.93 -1.65 11.92
C PHE A 177 1.57 -2.08 10.60
N LYS A 178 2.85 -2.47 10.61
CA LYS A 178 3.56 -2.96 9.43
C LYS A 178 2.96 -4.24 8.84
N ALA A 179 2.31 -5.05 9.66
CA ALA A 179 1.59 -6.25 9.23
C ALA A 179 0.16 -5.97 8.74
N GLY A 180 -0.29 -4.70 8.69
CA GLY A 180 -1.65 -4.32 8.30
C GLY A 180 -2.72 -4.58 9.37
N ASN A 181 -2.33 -5.00 10.58
CA ASN A 181 -3.27 -5.27 11.68
C ASN A 181 -3.60 -3.99 12.45
N TYR A 182 -4.18 -3.01 11.77
CA TYR A 182 -4.36 -1.65 12.28
C TYR A 182 -5.20 -1.58 13.55
N GLN A 183 -6.29 -2.35 13.67
CA GLN A 183 -7.12 -2.35 14.87
C GLN A 183 -6.35 -2.82 16.13
N LYS A 184 -5.51 -3.83 15.99
CA LYS A 184 -4.65 -4.28 17.10
C LYS A 184 -3.52 -3.28 17.38
N ALA A 185 -2.96 -2.67 16.33
CA ALA A 185 -1.94 -1.62 16.47
C ALA A 185 -2.48 -0.43 17.25
N GLN A 186 -3.70 0.05 16.93
CA GLN A 186 -4.41 1.11 17.65
C GLN A 186 -4.47 0.84 19.16
N ASN A 187 -4.94 -0.34 19.54
CA ASN A 187 -5.04 -0.75 20.95
C ASN A 187 -3.69 -0.74 21.66
N HIS A 188 -2.62 -1.17 20.98
CA HIS A 188 -1.27 -1.16 21.56
C HIS A 188 -0.66 0.24 21.63
N PHE A 189 -0.88 1.13 20.64
CA PHE A 189 -0.47 2.52 20.76
C PHE A 189 -1.18 3.23 21.91
N GLN A 190 -2.49 3.03 22.06
CA GLN A 190 -3.25 3.57 23.20
C GLN A 190 -2.74 3.05 24.54
N LYS A 191 -2.36 1.76 24.64
CA LYS A 191 -1.72 1.22 25.85
C LYS A 191 -0.36 1.87 26.12
N ALA A 192 0.45 2.10 25.10
CA ALA A 192 1.74 2.78 25.25
C ALA A 192 1.59 4.23 25.73
N LEU A 193 0.44 4.87 25.47
CA LEU A 193 0.14 6.23 25.89
C LEU A 193 -0.42 6.34 27.32
N LYS A 194 -0.80 5.24 27.98
CA LYS A 194 -1.35 5.27 29.35
C LYS A 194 -0.36 5.73 30.40
N ASN A 195 0.94 5.63 30.14
CA ASN A 195 2.00 6.08 31.03
C ASN A 195 2.42 7.53 30.64
N ASP A 196 1.86 8.49 31.34
CA ASP A 196 1.79 9.93 31.00
C ASP A 196 3.12 10.70 31.22
N LYS A 197 4.26 10.11 30.88
CA LYS A 197 5.55 10.83 30.87
C LYS A 197 5.84 11.32 29.47
N VAL A 198 5.89 12.63 29.27
CA VAL A 198 6.31 13.27 28.02
C VAL A 198 7.70 12.76 27.61
N SER A 199 7.72 11.79 26.74
CA SER A 199 8.94 11.15 26.22
C SER A 199 8.90 11.16 24.69
N ILE A 200 10.05 10.88 24.09
CA ILE A 200 10.14 10.69 22.63
C ILE A 200 9.16 9.58 22.18
N ILE A 201 9.03 8.52 22.97
CA ILE A 201 8.12 7.39 22.66
C ILE A 201 6.66 7.81 22.73
N THR A 202 6.30 8.67 23.69
CA THR A 202 4.93 9.22 23.77
C THR A 202 4.60 10.01 22.51
N ALA A 203 5.47 10.91 22.07
CA ALA A 203 5.28 11.66 20.83
C ALA A 203 5.21 10.72 19.61
N GLN A 204 6.10 9.74 19.51
CA GLN A 204 6.06 8.74 18.42
C GLN A 204 4.77 7.92 18.46
N SER A 205 4.28 7.56 19.64
CA SER A 205 3.02 6.81 19.81
C SER A 205 1.83 7.61 19.30
N TYR A 206 1.76 8.91 19.59
CA TYR A 206 0.71 9.78 19.02
C TYR A 206 0.82 9.86 17.50
N PHE A 207 2.01 10.05 16.94
CA PHE A 207 2.19 10.10 15.49
C PHE A 207 1.71 8.81 14.81
N TRP A 208 2.14 7.66 15.30
CA TRP A 208 1.76 6.36 14.73
C TRP A 208 0.30 5.98 15.02
N LEU A 209 -0.26 6.45 16.13
CA LEU A 209 -1.69 6.30 16.41
C LEU A 209 -2.52 7.08 15.40
N ALA A 210 -2.14 8.32 15.08
CA ALA A 210 -2.79 9.11 14.05
C ALA A 210 -2.72 8.42 12.68
N GLN A 211 -1.54 7.87 12.30
CA GLN A 211 -1.38 7.06 11.09
C GLN A 211 -2.29 5.82 11.11
N THR A 212 -2.44 5.19 12.27
CA THR A 212 -3.31 4.02 12.43
C THR A 212 -4.78 4.39 12.23
N HIS A 213 -5.24 5.50 12.78
CA HIS A 213 -6.58 6.04 12.54
C HIS A 213 -6.80 6.32 11.05
N TYR A 214 -5.81 6.94 10.37
CA TYR A 214 -5.87 7.17 8.92
C TYR A 214 -6.07 5.87 8.12
N GLU A 215 -5.29 4.83 8.41
CA GLU A 215 -5.41 3.53 7.73
C GLU A 215 -6.73 2.80 8.03
N LEU A 216 -7.39 3.14 9.15
CA LEU A 216 -8.73 2.67 9.53
C LEU A 216 -9.86 3.54 8.93
N ASN A 217 -9.54 4.55 8.10
CA ASN A 217 -10.45 5.56 7.56
C ASN A 217 -11.18 6.38 8.66
N GLN A 218 -10.58 6.53 9.83
CA GLN A 218 -11.03 7.36 10.95
C GLN A 218 -10.30 8.71 10.86
N PHE A 219 -10.69 9.54 9.90
CA PHE A 219 -9.90 10.73 9.53
C PHE A 219 -10.00 11.85 10.55
N GLU A 220 -11.17 12.06 11.16
CA GLU A 220 -11.38 13.03 12.22
C GLU A 220 -10.52 12.71 13.44
N GLU A 221 -10.53 11.45 13.90
CA GLU A 221 -9.71 11.00 15.01
C GLU A 221 -8.22 11.09 14.67
N ALA A 222 -7.86 10.81 13.41
CA ALA A 222 -6.48 10.99 12.96
C ALA A 222 -6.02 12.45 13.10
N LEU A 223 -6.86 13.43 12.73
CA LEU A 223 -6.56 14.86 12.89
C LEU A 223 -6.37 15.24 14.36
N ASP A 224 -7.29 14.85 15.24
CA ASP A 224 -7.22 15.15 16.68
C ASP A 224 -5.91 14.63 17.29
N VAL A 225 -5.54 13.40 16.93
CA VAL A 225 -4.30 12.79 17.42
C VAL A 225 -3.06 13.44 16.77
N PHE A 226 -3.11 13.83 15.50
CA PHE A 226 -2.02 14.60 14.87
C PHE A 226 -1.82 15.96 15.53
N PHE A 227 -2.87 16.68 15.89
CA PHE A 227 -2.76 17.95 16.61
C PHE A 227 -2.22 17.77 18.03
N THR A 228 -2.62 16.70 18.71
CA THR A 228 -2.04 16.32 20.01
C THR A 228 -0.54 16.05 19.86
N PHE A 229 -0.12 15.30 18.83
CA PHE A 229 1.29 15.10 18.51
C PHE A 229 2.02 16.41 18.28
N ALA A 230 1.47 17.32 17.48
CA ALA A 230 2.08 18.60 17.17
C ALA A 230 2.27 19.50 18.40
N TYR A 231 1.32 19.44 19.35
CA TYR A 231 1.40 20.15 20.61
C TYR A 231 2.49 19.57 21.56
N MET A 232 2.58 18.22 21.62
CA MET A 232 3.47 17.53 22.55
C MET A 232 4.90 17.30 22.01
N ALA A 233 5.08 17.32 20.68
CA ALA A 233 6.37 17.00 20.08
C ALA A 233 7.45 17.99 20.53
N PRO A 234 8.51 17.53 21.23
CA PRO A 234 9.62 18.41 21.58
C PRO A 234 10.24 18.97 20.30
N ARG A 235 10.60 20.25 20.30
CA ARG A 235 11.21 20.95 19.14
C ARG A 235 12.44 20.23 18.54
N LYS A 236 12.97 19.22 19.21
CA LYS A 236 14.13 18.40 18.80
C LYS A 236 13.77 17.10 18.06
N SER A 237 12.50 16.71 17.98
CA SER A 237 12.06 15.51 17.21
C SER A 237 11.81 15.87 15.74
N MET A 238 12.86 16.29 15.05
CA MET A 238 12.79 16.88 13.71
C MET A 238 12.18 15.95 12.64
N LEU A 239 12.41 14.63 12.73
CA LEU A 239 12.00 13.69 11.69
C LEU A 239 10.46 13.53 11.60
N HIS A 240 9.78 13.41 12.74
CA HIS A 240 8.32 13.26 12.79
C HIS A 240 7.57 14.58 12.56
N GLN A 241 8.18 15.72 12.91
CA GLN A 241 7.61 17.03 12.61
C GLN A 241 7.57 17.32 11.10
N LEU A 242 8.59 16.85 10.37
CA LEU A 242 8.59 16.93 8.90
C LEU A 242 7.48 16.06 8.32
N GLU A 243 7.37 14.80 8.75
CA GLU A 243 6.34 13.88 8.24
C GLU A 243 4.92 14.31 8.59
N PHE A 244 4.72 15.03 9.69
CA PHE A 244 3.44 15.51 10.15
C PHE A 244 2.65 16.27 9.06
N HIS A 245 3.26 17.28 8.44
CA HIS A 245 2.57 18.06 7.41
C HIS A 245 2.23 17.25 6.15
N TYR A 246 3.09 16.28 5.81
CA TYR A 246 2.84 15.40 4.69
C TYR A 246 1.60 14.51 4.94
N HIS A 247 1.54 13.87 6.10
CA HIS A 247 0.41 13.01 6.46
C HIS A 247 -0.87 13.81 6.77
N LEU A 248 -0.74 14.99 7.37
CA LEU A 248 -1.86 15.92 7.56
C LEU A 248 -2.49 16.30 6.21
N GLY A 249 -1.66 16.57 5.19
CA GLY A 249 -2.14 16.84 3.84
C GLY A 249 -2.95 15.69 3.25
N TYR A 250 -2.50 14.46 3.45
CA TYR A 250 -3.23 13.27 3.03
C TYR A 250 -4.55 13.08 3.80
N THR A 251 -4.55 13.35 5.10
CA THR A 251 -5.77 13.21 5.93
C THR A 251 -6.84 14.18 5.46
N TYR A 252 -6.50 15.46 5.28
CA TYR A 252 -7.42 16.45 4.73
C TYR A 252 -7.89 16.09 3.32
N PHE A 253 -6.98 15.58 2.48
CA PHE A 253 -7.32 15.15 1.12
C PHE A 253 -8.36 14.02 1.13
N LYS A 254 -8.29 13.10 2.08
CA LYS A 254 -9.26 12.01 2.25
C LYS A 254 -10.61 12.46 2.82
N MET A 255 -10.65 13.61 3.47
CA MET A 255 -11.87 14.27 3.95
C MET A 255 -12.46 15.24 2.92
N ASP A 256 -11.92 15.25 1.70
CA ASP A 256 -12.27 16.18 0.62
C ASP A 256 -12.05 17.67 0.99
N ASP A 257 -11.30 17.94 2.06
CA ASP A 257 -10.89 19.29 2.45
C ASP A 257 -9.61 19.71 1.70
N TYR A 258 -9.77 19.95 0.42
CA TYR A 258 -8.65 20.19 -0.51
C TYR A 258 -7.89 21.49 -0.20
N GLU A 259 -8.55 22.51 0.39
CA GLU A 259 -7.89 23.76 0.77
C GLU A 259 -6.91 23.56 1.94
N LEU A 260 -7.32 22.81 2.95
CA LEU A 260 -6.45 22.47 4.06
C LEU A 260 -5.37 21.49 3.64
N ALA A 261 -5.69 20.55 2.74
CA ALA A 261 -4.70 19.66 2.13
C ALA A 261 -3.59 20.44 1.39
N LEU A 262 -3.97 21.42 0.56
CA LEU A 262 -3.03 22.33 -0.13
C LEU A 262 -2.17 23.10 0.87
N THR A 263 -2.76 23.60 1.95
CA THR A 263 -2.06 24.33 3.00
C THR A 263 -0.99 23.44 3.66
N ALA A 264 -1.34 22.20 3.97
CA ALA A 264 -0.44 21.23 4.59
C ALA A 264 0.71 20.82 3.63
N PHE A 265 0.40 20.47 2.38
CA PHE A 265 1.41 20.12 1.38
C PHE A 265 2.31 21.31 1.03
N ASN A 266 1.81 22.54 1.01
CA ASN A 266 2.63 23.73 0.83
C ASN A 266 3.71 23.89 1.92
N LYS A 267 3.44 23.46 3.16
CA LYS A 267 4.47 23.42 4.21
C LYS A 267 5.57 22.39 3.90
N VAL A 268 5.21 21.26 3.30
CA VAL A 268 6.20 20.28 2.80
C VAL A 268 7.09 20.92 1.72
N ILE A 269 6.49 21.62 0.77
CA ILE A 269 7.21 22.28 -0.32
C ILE A 269 8.12 23.41 0.20
N LYS A 270 7.63 24.22 1.14
CA LYS A 270 8.43 25.28 1.77
C LYS A 270 9.71 24.74 2.42
N HIS A 271 9.64 23.52 2.94
CA HIS A 271 10.77 22.85 3.61
C HIS A 271 11.37 21.70 2.77
N GLN A 272 11.20 21.72 1.44
CA GLN A 272 11.54 20.62 0.54
C GLN A 272 12.97 20.07 0.65
N LYS A 273 13.95 20.90 1.05
CA LYS A 273 15.34 20.48 1.26
C LYS A 273 15.49 19.44 2.40
N GLN A 274 14.53 19.37 3.29
CA GLN A 274 14.53 18.48 4.46
C GLN A 274 13.80 17.16 4.19
N TYR A 275 13.03 17.10 3.10
CA TYR A 275 12.27 15.91 2.71
C TYR A 275 12.98 15.07 1.65
N PRO A 276 12.76 13.75 1.61
CA PRO A 276 13.16 12.93 0.47
C PRO A 276 12.52 13.46 -0.82
N ARG A 277 13.30 13.49 -1.90
CA ARG A 277 12.84 14.00 -3.21
C ARG A 277 11.55 13.33 -3.70
N SER A 278 11.36 12.04 -3.37
CA SER A 278 10.14 11.30 -3.69
C SER A 278 8.90 11.88 -3.01
N LYS A 279 8.99 12.27 -1.73
CA LYS A 279 7.87 12.89 -0.99
C LYS A 279 7.55 14.30 -1.49
N VAL A 280 8.57 15.08 -1.84
CA VAL A 280 8.37 16.40 -2.45
C VAL A 280 7.65 16.28 -3.79
N ARG A 281 8.07 15.34 -4.63
CA ARG A 281 7.41 15.04 -5.91
C ARG A 281 5.96 14.63 -5.69
N ASP A 282 5.71 13.74 -4.74
CA ASP A 282 4.37 13.27 -4.42
C ASP A 282 3.50 14.39 -3.85
N ALA A 283 4.04 15.27 -2.99
CA ALA A 283 3.32 16.44 -2.51
C ALA A 283 2.86 17.34 -3.66
N TYR A 284 3.72 17.61 -4.66
CA TYR A 284 3.30 18.32 -5.87
C TYR A 284 2.20 17.59 -6.63
N LEU A 285 2.28 16.25 -6.70
CA LEU A 285 1.26 15.44 -7.35
C LEU A 285 -0.09 15.58 -6.65
N ARG A 286 -0.12 15.42 -5.31
CA ARG A 286 -1.35 15.56 -4.50
C ARG A 286 -1.88 16.99 -4.51
N MET A 287 -1.02 18.00 -4.55
CA MET A 287 -1.46 19.37 -4.75
C MET A 287 -2.14 19.55 -6.11
N GLY A 288 -1.61 18.93 -7.17
CA GLY A 288 -2.25 18.91 -8.47
C GLY A 288 -3.64 18.28 -8.41
N ASP A 289 -3.78 17.14 -7.72
CA ASP A 289 -5.06 16.46 -7.54
C ASP A 289 -6.07 17.31 -6.73
N ALA A 290 -5.60 17.98 -5.68
CA ALA A 290 -6.44 18.87 -4.88
C ALA A 290 -6.92 20.10 -5.68
N GLU A 291 -6.03 20.76 -6.43
CA GLU A 291 -6.40 21.87 -7.30
C GLU A 291 -7.37 21.43 -8.41
N PHE A 292 -7.18 20.22 -8.96
CA PHE A 292 -8.09 19.62 -9.94
C PHE A 292 -9.48 19.40 -9.33
N ALA A 293 -9.56 18.83 -8.12
CA ALA A 293 -10.83 18.61 -7.42
C ALA A 293 -11.56 19.93 -7.12
N LEU A 294 -10.81 21.01 -6.86
CA LEU A 294 -11.34 22.38 -6.74
C LEU A 294 -11.67 23.04 -8.09
N SER A 295 -11.60 22.31 -9.21
CA SER A 295 -11.80 22.83 -10.57
C SER A 295 -10.82 23.95 -10.95
N ARG A 296 -9.66 24.02 -10.32
CA ARG A 296 -8.59 24.98 -10.58
C ARG A 296 -7.57 24.37 -11.53
N PHE A 297 -7.97 24.15 -12.77
CA PHE A 297 -7.20 23.35 -13.74
C PHE A 297 -5.83 23.93 -14.11
N TRP A 298 -5.67 25.25 -14.17
CA TRP A 298 -4.37 25.87 -14.43
C TRP A 298 -3.37 25.67 -13.27
N PRO A 299 -3.71 25.96 -12.01
CA PRO A 299 -2.89 25.60 -10.86
C PRO A 299 -2.57 24.08 -10.81
N ALA A 300 -3.55 23.21 -11.07
CA ALA A 300 -3.34 21.77 -11.10
C ALA A 300 -2.23 21.38 -12.10
N MET A 301 -2.30 21.89 -13.34
CA MET A 301 -1.28 21.63 -14.37
C MET A 301 0.10 22.13 -13.98
N GLU A 302 0.18 23.24 -13.26
CA GLU A 302 1.47 23.76 -12.75
C GLU A 302 2.09 22.78 -11.76
N GLN A 303 1.29 22.24 -10.81
CA GLN A 303 1.79 21.27 -9.84
C GLN A 303 2.17 19.94 -10.51
N TYR A 304 1.37 19.45 -11.44
CA TYR A 304 1.73 18.26 -12.23
C TYR A 304 3.03 18.46 -13.01
N ASN A 305 3.26 19.64 -13.61
CA ASN A 305 4.52 19.95 -14.30
C ASN A 305 5.72 19.88 -13.35
N LYS A 306 5.60 20.40 -12.13
CA LYS A 306 6.65 20.32 -11.11
C LYS A 306 6.95 18.85 -10.75
N SER A 307 5.93 18.04 -10.54
CA SER A 307 6.06 16.60 -10.27
C SER A 307 6.76 15.87 -11.43
N ILE A 308 6.35 16.13 -12.68
CA ILE A 308 6.94 15.56 -13.92
C ILE A 308 8.43 15.92 -14.02
N SER A 309 8.78 17.19 -13.81
CA SER A 309 10.17 17.67 -13.90
C SER A 309 11.10 17.02 -12.88
N MET A 310 10.58 16.61 -11.72
CA MET A 310 11.36 15.94 -10.68
C MET A 310 11.67 14.48 -11.00
N SER A 311 10.78 13.77 -11.68
CA SER A 311 11.00 12.37 -12.10
C SER A 311 10.24 12.05 -13.38
N PRO A 312 10.82 12.35 -14.57
CA PRO A 312 10.17 12.05 -15.84
C PRO A 312 9.84 10.56 -16.05
N ALA A 313 10.67 9.67 -15.49
CA ALA A 313 10.46 8.22 -15.59
C ALA A 313 9.24 7.70 -14.81
N GLN A 314 8.70 8.47 -13.89
CA GLN A 314 7.55 8.15 -13.04
C GLN A 314 6.46 9.23 -13.19
N SER A 315 6.24 9.72 -14.40
CA SER A 315 5.34 10.86 -14.64
C SER A 315 4.05 10.49 -15.35
N ASP A 316 3.77 9.22 -15.52
CA ASP A 316 2.62 8.70 -16.26
C ASP A 316 1.29 9.22 -15.71
N TYR A 317 1.03 9.08 -14.42
CA TYR A 317 -0.18 9.60 -13.77
C TYR A 317 -0.28 11.13 -13.91
N ALA A 318 0.81 11.85 -13.66
CA ALA A 318 0.81 13.31 -13.75
C ALA A 318 0.59 13.80 -15.20
N LEU A 319 1.15 13.11 -16.19
CA LEU A 319 0.89 13.38 -17.61
C LEU A 319 -0.57 13.13 -17.98
N TYR A 320 -1.16 12.06 -17.46
CA TYR A 320 -2.56 11.75 -17.67
C TYR A 320 -3.45 12.85 -17.08
N GLN A 321 -3.34 13.14 -15.79
CA GLN A 321 -4.15 14.17 -15.13
C GLN A 321 -3.98 15.56 -15.72
N LYS A 322 -2.75 15.91 -16.08
CA LYS A 322 -2.47 17.15 -16.82
C LYS A 322 -3.20 17.18 -18.18
N SER A 323 -3.26 16.04 -18.89
CA SER A 323 -3.96 15.98 -20.16
C SER A 323 -5.47 16.17 -20.00
N ILE A 324 -6.05 15.57 -18.95
CA ILE A 324 -7.46 15.75 -18.61
C ILE A 324 -7.74 17.22 -18.25
N SER A 325 -6.86 17.83 -17.43
CA SER A 325 -6.95 19.26 -17.10
C SER A 325 -6.95 20.18 -18.34
N TYR A 326 -6.14 19.87 -19.35
CA TYR A 326 -6.18 20.61 -20.62
C TYR A 326 -7.52 20.51 -21.34
N GLY A 327 -8.22 19.38 -21.21
CA GLY A 327 -9.56 19.18 -21.77
C GLY A 327 -10.59 20.14 -21.14
N PHE A 328 -10.53 20.34 -19.82
CA PHE A 328 -11.45 21.24 -19.11
C PHE A 328 -11.25 22.72 -19.41
N VAL A 329 -10.11 23.12 -19.95
CA VAL A 329 -9.80 24.50 -20.34
C VAL A 329 -9.71 24.69 -21.87
N ASP A 330 -10.31 23.80 -22.64
CA ASP A 330 -10.38 23.82 -24.09
C ASP A 330 -9.01 23.92 -24.82
N ARG A 331 -7.98 23.35 -24.19
CA ARG A 331 -6.63 23.27 -24.77
C ARG A 331 -6.37 21.90 -25.44
N ASN A 332 -7.24 21.56 -26.39
CA ASN A 332 -7.25 20.26 -27.03
C ASN A 332 -5.91 19.87 -27.71
N LYS A 333 -5.20 20.83 -28.30
CA LYS A 333 -3.86 20.59 -28.89
C LYS A 333 -2.84 20.12 -27.82
N GLN A 334 -2.87 20.74 -26.64
CA GLN A 334 -1.98 20.41 -25.54
C GLN A 334 -2.39 19.07 -24.90
N LYS A 335 -3.71 18.77 -24.79
CA LYS A 335 -4.24 17.46 -24.38
C LYS A 335 -3.67 16.36 -25.27
N ILE A 336 -3.82 16.48 -26.59
CA ILE A 336 -3.29 15.53 -27.58
C ILE A 336 -1.78 15.32 -27.40
N LYS A 337 -1.01 16.42 -27.24
CA LYS A 337 0.45 16.35 -27.05
C LYS A 337 0.81 15.56 -25.80
N SER A 338 0.16 15.85 -24.67
CA SER A 338 0.45 15.20 -23.38
C SER A 338 0.08 13.71 -23.38
N LEU A 339 -1.06 13.35 -24.02
CA LEU A 339 -1.48 11.94 -24.14
C LEU A 339 -0.54 11.14 -25.03
N LYS A 340 -0.07 11.71 -26.15
CA LYS A 340 0.96 11.10 -26.98
C LYS A 340 2.25 10.86 -26.21
N GLU A 341 2.70 11.86 -25.45
CA GLU A 341 3.91 11.76 -24.63
C GLU A 341 3.78 10.61 -23.60
N LEU A 342 2.61 10.47 -22.97
CA LEU A 342 2.34 9.36 -22.04
C LEU A 342 2.45 8.00 -22.75
N ILE A 343 1.75 7.84 -23.89
CA ILE A 343 1.73 6.58 -24.64
C ILE A 343 3.13 6.17 -25.14
N GLU A 344 3.92 7.15 -25.60
CA GLU A 344 5.25 6.92 -26.14
C GLU A 344 6.30 6.65 -25.06
N LYS A 345 6.30 7.46 -23.99
CA LYS A 345 7.33 7.36 -22.93
C LYS A 345 7.01 6.34 -21.86
N HIS A 346 5.73 6.01 -21.63
CA HIS A 346 5.27 5.10 -20.59
C HIS A 346 4.37 3.98 -21.13
N PRO A 347 4.82 3.18 -22.12
CA PRO A 347 3.97 2.18 -22.79
C PRO A 347 3.49 1.04 -21.91
N LYS A 348 4.02 0.91 -20.69
CA LYS A 348 3.61 -0.08 -19.68
C LYS A 348 2.80 0.52 -18.53
N SER A 349 2.47 1.80 -18.60
CA SER A 349 1.65 2.46 -17.58
C SER A 349 0.23 1.88 -17.56
N PRO A 350 -0.40 1.76 -16.38
CA PRO A 350 -1.80 1.36 -16.28
C PRO A 350 -2.77 2.39 -16.88
N PHE A 351 -2.33 3.60 -17.19
CA PHE A 351 -3.14 4.67 -17.80
C PHE A 351 -3.05 4.74 -19.34
N VAL A 352 -2.43 3.75 -20.00
CA VAL A 352 -2.23 3.84 -21.45
C VAL A 352 -3.51 3.58 -22.23
N ASP A 353 -4.38 2.68 -21.81
CA ASP A 353 -5.68 2.44 -22.44
C ASP A 353 -6.62 3.64 -22.24
N ASP A 354 -6.67 4.23 -21.03
CA ASP A 354 -7.34 5.51 -20.77
C ASP A 354 -6.80 6.61 -21.72
N ALA A 355 -5.48 6.69 -21.85
CA ALA A 355 -4.84 7.68 -22.69
C ALA A 355 -5.17 7.51 -24.18
N PHE A 356 -5.27 6.27 -24.67
CA PHE A 356 -5.74 5.99 -26.04
C PHE A 356 -7.19 6.41 -26.24
N PHE A 357 -8.06 6.11 -25.27
CA PHE A 357 -9.47 6.48 -25.30
C PHE A 357 -9.62 8.02 -25.38
N GLU A 358 -8.98 8.73 -24.45
CA GLU A 358 -8.99 10.19 -24.38
C GLU A 358 -8.34 10.86 -25.60
N LEU A 359 -7.28 10.25 -26.15
CA LEU A 359 -6.62 10.73 -27.37
C LEU A 359 -7.54 10.61 -28.59
N SER A 360 -8.27 9.48 -28.69
CA SER A 360 -9.23 9.26 -29.77
C SER A 360 -10.38 10.29 -29.72
N SER A 361 -10.92 10.50 -28.49
CA SER A 361 -11.94 11.53 -28.26
C SER A 361 -11.43 12.93 -28.61
N ALA A 362 -10.19 13.27 -28.19
CA ALA A 362 -9.58 14.56 -28.50
C ALA A 362 -9.37 14.79 -30.02
N TYR A 363 -9.06 13.74 -30.79
CA TYR A 363 -9.02 13.82 -32.24
C TYR A 363 -10.40 14.01 -32.85
N SER A 364 -11.44 13.38 -32.29
CA SER A 364 -12.82 13.61 -32.74
C SER A 364 -13.25 15.06 -32.53
N VAL A 365 -12.97 15.63 -31.35
CA VAL A 365 -13.22 17.06 -31.05
C VAL A 365 -12.45 17.98 -31.99
N ALA A 366 -11.26 17.58 -32.43
CA ALA A 366 -10.46 18.34 -33.43
C ALA A 366 -10.92 18.09 -34.86
N ASN A 367 -12.04 17.42 -35.12
CA ASN A 367 -12.53 17.02 -36.45
C ASN A 367 -11.54 16.17 -37.26
N SER A 368 -10.56 15.55 -36.58
CA SER A 368 -9.59 14.64 -37.20
C SER A 368 -10.13 13.20 -37.18
N PHE A 369 -11.27 12.99 -37.84
CA PHE A 369 -12.10 11.79 -37.72
C PHE A 369 -11.37 10.49 -38.08
N ASP A 370 -10.62 10.47 -39.19
CA ASP A 370 -9.86 9.28 -39.61
C ASP A 370 -8.78 8.90 -38.59
N THR A 371 -8.13 9.93 -38.01
CA THR A 371 -7.14 9.71 -36.95
C THR A 371 -7.81 9.21 -35.67
N ALA A 372 -8.99 9.72 -35.30
CA ALA A 372 -9.79 9.26 -34.18
C ALA A 372 -10.18 7.78 -34.33
N ILE A 373 -10.75 7.42 -35.50
CA ILE A 373 -11.12 6.04 -35.81
C ILE A 373 -9.92 5.11 -35.72
N SER A 374 -8.78 5.46 -36.34
CA SER A 374 -7.60 4.63 -36.33
C SER A 374 -6.99 4.49 -34.93
N THR A 375 -7.14 5.51 -34.08
CA THR A 375 -6.66 5.49 -32.70
C THR A 375 -7.57 4.60 -31.83
N TYR A 376 -8.90 4.66 -32.00
CA TYR A 376 -9.84 3.70 -31.39
C TYR A 376 -9.51 2.27 -31.81
N ASP A 377 -9.25 2.01 -33.09
CA ASP A 377 -8.90 0.66 -33.56
C ASP A 377 -7.62 0.13 -32.92
N LYS A 378 -6.59 0.97 -32.78
CA LYS A 378 -5.36 0.61 -32.06
C LYS A 378 -5.62 0.28 -30.59
N MET A 379 -6.47 1.06 -29.92
CA MET A 379 -6.86 0.80 -28.54
C MET A 379 -7.56 -0.55 -28.41
N ILE A 380 -8.61 -0.79 -29.20
CA ILE A 380 -9.42 -2.02 -29.16
C ILE A 380 -8.56 -3.25 -29.44
N GLN A 381 -7.64 -3.16 -30.40
CA GLN A 381 -6.72 -4.25 -30.73
C GLN A 381 -5.70 -4.51 -29.62
N ARG A 382 -5.10 -3.46 -29.06
CA ARG A 382 -3.99 -3.56 -28.12
C ARG A 382 -4.47 -3.86 -26.68
N TYR A 383 -5.65 -3.35 -26.33
CA TYR A 383 -6.22 -3.44 -24.98
C TYR A 383 -7.66 -4.04 -25.01
N PRO A 384 -7.85 -5.28 -25.51
CA PRO A 384 -9.18 -5.87 -25.73
C PRO A 384 -9.96 -6.14 -24.43
N LYS A 385 -9.31 -6.07 -23.27
CA LYS A 385 -9.91 -6.24 -21.94
C LYS A 385 -10.15 -4.91 -21.22
N SER A 386 -9.83 -3.78 -21.81
CA SER A 386 -10.10 -2.47 -21.23
C SER A 386 -11.60 -2.24 -21.08
N PRO A 387 -12.07 -1.67 -19.95
CA PRO A 387 -13.49 -1.35 -19.76
C PRO A 387 -14.01 -0.32 -20.75
N TYR A 388 -13.13 0.45 -21.40
CA TYR A 388 -13.50 1.44 -22.41
C TYR A 388 -13.77 0.87 -23.79
N VAL A 389 -13.51 -0.43 -24.05
CA VAL A 389 -13.65 -1.01 -25.38
C VAL A 389 -15.07 -0.89 -25.95
N PRO A 390 -16.15 -1.20 -25.21
CA PRO A 390 -17.51 -1.02 -25.73
C PRO A 390 -17.79 0.43 -26.13
N THR A 391 -17.45 1.40 -25.28
CA THR A 391 -17.63 2.83 -25.55
C THR A 391 -16.77 3.31 -26.71
N ALA A 392 -15.54 2.81 -26.85
CA ALA A 392 -14.66 3.13 -27.97
C ALA A 392 -15.24 2.64 -29.30
N ILE A 393 -15.85 1.43 -29.33
CA ILE A 393 -16.53 0.91 -30.52
C ILE A 393 -17.75 1.76 -30.85
N LEU A 394 -18.55 2.17 -29.87
CA LEU A 394 -19.69 3.05 -30.06
C LEU A 394 -19.25 4.40 -30.62
N ASN A 395 -18.29 5.07 -30.00
CA ASN A 395 -17.81 6.39 -30.43
C ASN A 395 -17.24 6.35 -31.86
N LYS A 396 -16.46 5.30 -32.20
CA LYS A 396 -16.02 5.06 -33.57
C LYS A 396 -17.20 4.96 -34.54
N ALA A 397 -18.24 4.20 -34.19
CA ALA A 397 -19.41 4.03 -35.03
C ALA A 397 -20.22 5.33 -35.18
N LEU A 398 -20.34 6.13 -34.13
CA LEU A 398 -20.98 7.45 -34.18
C LEU A 398 -20.22 8.43 -35.10
N ILE A 399 -18.88 8.38 -35.10
CA ILE A 399 -18.09 9.17 -36.07
C ILE A 399 -18.42 8.73 -37.50
N LEU A 400 -18.45 7.43 -37.79
CA LEU A 400 -18.83 6.88 -39.10
C LEU A 400 -20.24 7.30 -39.50
N TYR A 401 -21.21 7.23 -38.59
CA TYR A 401 -22.58 7.65 -38.78
C TYR A 401 -22.66 9.15 -39.17
N ASN A 402 -22.02 10.00 -38.37
CA ASN A 402 -22.00 11.44 -38.61
C ASN A 402 -21.29 11.84 -39.95
N GLN A 403 -20.38 10.99 -40.43
CA GLN A 403 -19.76 11.13 -41.74
C GLN A 403 -20.61 10.59 -42.91
N GLY A 404 -21.82 10.11 -42.66
CA GLY A 404 -22.70 9.48 -43.64
C GLY A 404 -22.26 8.07 -44.09
N GLN A 405 -21.28 7.46 -43.41
CA GLN A 405 -20.80 6.11 -43.74
C GLN A 405 -21.69 5.03 -43.08
N LEU A 406 -23.01 5.10 -43.39
CA LEU A 406 -24.04 4.38 -42.68
C LEU A 406 -23.82 2.87 -42.66
N ILE A 407 -23.44 2.25 -43.80
CA ILE A 407 -23.19 0.80 -43.88
C ILE A 407 -22.06 0.35 -42.99
N ARG A 408 -20.98 1.15 -42.91
CA ARG A 408 -19.84 0.83 -42.00
C ARG A 408 -20.23 0.98 -40.56
N ALA A 409 -20.99 2.06 -40.22
CA ALA A 409 -21.51 2.29 -38.87
C ALA A 409 -22.43 1.14 -38.44
N GLU A 410 -23.35 0.72 -39.31
CA GLU A 410 -24.24 -0.43 -39.08
C GLU A 410 -23.46 -1.70 -38.71
N GLY A 411 -22.45 -2.05 -39.51
CA GLY A 411 -21.62 -3.23 -39.26
C GLY A 411 -20.89 -3.19 -37.91
N VAL A 412 -20.33 -2.03 -37.55
CA VAL A 412 -19.64 -1.85 -36.26
C VAL A 412 -20.62 -1.96 -35.08
N LEU A 413 -21.80 -1.31 -35.17
CA LEU A 413 -22.80 -1.31 -34.09
C LEU A 413 -23.45 -2.68 -33.91
N ARG A 414 -23.73 -3.41 -34.99
CA ARG A 414 -24.27 -4.80 -34.90
C ARG A 414 -23.28 -5.71 -34.18
N ASN A 415 -21.99 -5.61 -34.48
CA ASN A 415 -20.93 -6.35 -33.79
C ASN A 415 -20.83 -5.97 -32.30
N LEU A 416 -20.97 -4.68 -31.98
CA LEU A 416 -20.99 -4.19 -30.60
C LEU A 416 -22.13 -4.84 -29.81
N VAL A 417 -23.37 -4.77 -30.33
CA VAL A 417 -24.55 -5.32 -29.66
C VAL A 417 -24.44 -6.83 -29.45
N VAL A 418 -23.97 -7.58 -30.44
CA VAL A 418 -23.81 -9.05 -30.33
C VAL A 418 -22.74 -9.40 -29.29
N ARG A 419 -21.65 -8.65 -29.24
CA ARG A 419 -20.52 -8.96 -28.37
C ARG A 419 -20.74 -8.50 -26.91
N TYR A 420 -21.49 -7.43 -26.72
CA TYR A 420 -21.68 -6.75 -25.42
C TYR A 420 -23.16 -6.59 -25.07
N THR A 421 -23.97 -7.60 -25.32
CA THR A 421 -25.47 -7.58 -25.22
C THR A 421 -25.95 -7.03 -23.86
N ASN A 422 -25.24 -7.31 -22.77
CA ASN A 422 -25.63 -6.89 -21.41
C ASN A 422 -25.01 -5.55 -20.98
N ASP A 423 -24.24 -4.89 -21.85
CA ASP A 423 -23.61 -3.61 -21.54
C ASP A 423 -24.59 -2.46 -21.83
N PRO A 424 -24.70 -1.43 -20.97
CA PRO A 424 -25.52 -0.24 -21.24
C PRO A 424 -25.21 0.43 -22.58
N VAL A 425 -23.96 0.34 -23.05
CA VAL A 425 -23.52 0.86 -24.35
C VAL A 425 -24.25 0.16 -25.51
N ALA A 426 -24.62 -1.11 -25.35
CA ALA A 426 -25.40 -1.83 -26.37
C ALA A 426 -26.79 -1.20 -26.60
N GLN A 427 -27.43 -0.68 -25.55
CA GLN A 427 -28.73 0.00 -25.67
C GLN A 427 -28.60 1.30 -26.49
N GLN A 428 -27.52 2.07 -26.26
CA GLN A 428 -27.23 3.27 -27.08
C GLN A 428 -26.95 2.90 -28.54
N ALA A 429 -26.22 1.81 -28.77
CA ALA A 429 -25.95 1.30 -30.12
C ALA A 429 -27.23 0.88 -30.85
N LEU A 430 -28.21 0.29 -30.15
CA LEU A 430 -29.51 -0.08 -30.72
C LEU A 430 -30.33 1.16 -31.16
N GLY A 431 -30.28 2.25 -30.39
CA GLY A 431 -30.91 3.51 -30.77
C GLY A 431 -30.35 4.04 -32.09
N THR A 432 -29.03 4.10 -32.22
CA THR A 432 -28.35 4.56 -33.45
C THR A 432 -28.59 3.59 -34.62
N LEU A 433 -28.62 2.27 -34.37
CA LEU A 433 -28.97 1.26 -35.39
C LEU A 433 -30.40 1.42 -35.93
N LYS A 434 -31.34 1.81 -35.08
CA LYS A 434 -32.71 2.13 -35.49
C LYS A 434 -32.75 3.31 -36.46
N GLU A 435 -32.01 4.39 -36.13
CA GLU A 435 -31.90 5.56 -37.03
C GLU A 435 -31.26 5.19 -38.36
N ILE A 436 -30.15 4.43 -38.33
CA ILE A 436 -29.49 3.94 -39.55
C ILE A 436 -30.44 3.07 -40.38
N ALA A 437 -31.27 2.25 -39.76
CA ALA A 437 -32.24 1.41 -40.47
C ALA A 437 -33.30 2.24 -41.17
N VAL A 438 -33.73 3.37 -40.58
CA VAL A 438 -34.62 4.34 -41.22
C VAL A 438 -33.93 5.01 -42.40
N ASP A 439 -32.68 5.48 -42.22
CA ASP A 439 -31.95 6.18 -43.26
C ASP A 439 -31.61 5.30 -44.48
N LEU A 440 -31.36 4.01 -44.23
CA LEU A 440 -31.05 3.02 -45.27
C LEU A 440 -32.29 2.30 -45.81
N ASP A 441 -33.50 2.61 -45.32
CA ASP A 441 -34.75 1.90 -45.65
C ASP A 441 -34.69 0.38 -45.39
N LYS A 442 -34.13 0.01 -44.20
CA LYS A 442 -33.88 -1.38 -43.76
C LYS A 442 -34.54 -1.72 -42.43
N VAL A 443 -35.66 -1.04 -42.13
CA VAL A 443 -36.36 -1.27 -40.85
C VAL A 443 -36.88 -2.73 -40.71
N PRO A 444 -37.42 -3.37 -41.78
CA PRO A 444 -37.81 -4.76 -41.67
C PRO A 444 -36.66 -5.72 -41.33
N GLU A 445 -35.50 -5.54 -41.96
CA GLU A 445 -34.31 -6.35 -41.69
C GLU A 445 -33.77 -6.10 -40.30
N PHE A 446 -33.80 -4.86 -39.80
CA PHE A 446 -33.45 -4.51 -38.43
C PHE A 446 -34.37 -5.20 -37.41
N THR A 447 -35.69 -5.14 -37.62
CA THR A 447 -36.67 -5.78 -36.77
C THR A 447 -36.48 -7.30 -36.74
N GLN A 448 -36.27 -7.93 -37.90
CA GLN A 448 -36.00 -9.37 -37.98
C GLN A 448 -34.70 -9.74 -37.25
N TRP A 449 -33.67 -8.91 -37.33
CA TRP A 449 -32.40 -9.11 -36.64
C TRP A 449 -32.58 -9.02 -35.13
N LEU A 450 -33.34 -8.06 -34.59
CA LEU A 450 -33.67 -7.95 -33.16
C LEU A 450 -34.39 -9.22 -32.66
N ARG A 451 -35.42 -9.69 -33.40
CA ARG A 451 -36.17 -10.90 -33.05
C ARG A 451 -35.27 -12.15 -33.01
N ARG A 452 -34.33 -12.30 -33.95
CA ARG A 452 -33.38 -13.41 -33.96
C ARG A 452 -32.47 -13.41 -32.71
N LEU A 453 -32.08 -12.24 -32.24
CA LEU A 453 -31.24 -12.08 -31.04
C LEU A 453 -32.05 -12.10 -29.74
N LYS A 454 -33.39 -12.16 -29.82
CA LYS A 454 -34.31 -12.07 -28.67
C LYS A 454 -34.09 -10.79 -27.86
N ILE A 455 -33.88 -9.67 -28.56
CA ILE A 455 -33.69 -8.35 -27.96
C ILE A 455 -35.06 -7.65 -27.94
N ASP A 456 -35.63 -7.44 -26.77
CA ASP A 456 -36.95 -6.84 -26.55
C ASP A 456 -36.86 -5.36 -26.10
N THR A 457 -35.84 -4.64 -26.58
CA THR A 457 -35.61 -3.22 -26.22
C THR A 457 -36.67 -2.30 -26.76
N PHE A 458 -37.26 -2.64 -27.92
CA PHE A 458 -38.31 -1.86 -28.58
C PHE A 458 -39.63 -2.64 -28.59
N SER A 459 -40.70 -1.98 -28.21
CA SER A 459 -42.04 -2.54 -28.33
C SER A 459 -42.45 -2.70 -29.80
N ASP A 460 -43.35 -3.63 -30.09
CA ASP A 460 -43.90 -3.81 -31.46
C ASP A 460 -44.53 -2.51 -31.99
N ASN A 461 -45.12 -1.70 -31.12
CA ASN A 461 -45.69 -0.40 -31.48
C ASN A 461 -44.61 0.63 -31.89
N GLU A 462 -43.46 0.62 -31.21
CA GLU A 462 -42.32 1.47 -31.58
C GLU A 462 -41.69 1.04 -32.91
N LEU A 463 -41.58 -0.26 -33.14
CA LEU A 463 -41.06 -0.80 -34.40
C LEU A 463 -42.00 -0.52 -35.56
N GLU A 464 -43.33 -0.63 -35.35
CA GLU A 464 -44.33 -0.23 -36.32
C GLU A 464 -44.24 1.24 -36.70
N LYS A 465 -44.24 2.14 -35.70
CA LYS A 465 -44.08 3.58 -35.92
C LYS A 465 -42.79 3.91 -36.68
N THR A 466 -41.72 3.21 -36.38
CA THR A 466 -40.42 3.38 -37.04
C THR A 466 -40.48 2.97 -38.52
N ALA A 467 -41.17 1.83 -38.80
CA ALA A 467 -41.34 1.35 -40.17
C ALA A 467 -42.22 2.28 -40.99
N PHE A 468 -43.30 2.80 -40.41
CA PHE A 468 -44.15 3.80 -41.10
C PHE A 468 -43.40 5.10 -41.37
N ALA A 469 -42.70 5.65 -40.37
CA ALA A 469 -41.90 6.88 -40.50
C ALA A 469 -40.77 6.77 -41.56
N ALA A 470 -40.18 5.58 -41.70
CA ALA A 470 -39.21 5.32 -42.75
C ALA A 470 -39.83 5.39 -44.14
N ALA A 471 -41.00 4.78 -44.36
CA ALA A 471 -41.74 4.82 -45.61
C ALA A 471 -42.21 6.25 -45.94
N GLU A 472 -42.75 6.98 -44.95
CA GLU A 472 -43.20 8.36 -45.09
C GLU A 472 -42.01 9.30 -45.41
N LYS A 473 -40.83 9.14 -44.83
CA LYS A 473 -39.62 9.87 -45.15
C LYS A 473 -39.22 9.73 -46.63
N GLN A 474 -39.32 8.53 -47.19
CA GLN A 474 -39.08 8.29 -48.63
C GLN A 474 -40.09 9.02 -49.48
N PHE A 475 -41.34 9.05 -49.10
CA PHE A 475 -42.41 9.77 -49.81
C PHE A 475 -42.18 11.29 -49.79
N LEU A 476 -41.94 11.86 -48.60
CA LEU A 476 -41.72 13.27 -48.39
C LEU A 476 -40.44 13.79 -49.10
N THR A 477 -39.44 12.93 -49.30
CA THR A 477 -38.22 13.24 -50.05
C THR A 477 -38.34 12.98 -51.55
N ASN A 478 -39.59 12.75 -52.07
CA ASN A 478 -39.91 12.51 -53.45
C ASN A 478 -39.23 11.26 -54.06
N ARG A 479 -38.92 10.26 -53.21
CA ARG A 479 -38.37 8.98 -53.64
C ARG A 479 -39.50 7.96 -53.82
N LYS A 480 -40.45 8.22 -54.73
CA LYS A 480 -41.70 7.50 -54.87
C LYS A 480 -41.52 6.00 -55.03
N LYS A 481 -40.56 5.54 -55.84
CA LYS A 481 -40.29 4.08 -56.01
C LYS A 481 -39.88 3.40 -54.71
N GLN A 482 -39.04 4.05 -53.92
CA GLN A 482 -38.64 3.55 -52.59
C GLN A 482 -39.81 3.61 -51.62
N ALA A 483 -40.51 4.73 -51.53
CA ALA A 483 -41.70 4.90 -50.71
C ALA A 483 -42.74 3.80 -50.95
N LYS A 484 -43.05 3.52 -52.22
CA LYS A 484 -43.94 2.45 -52.64
C LYS A 484 -43.50 1.09 -52.04
N LYS A 485 -42.22 0.73 -52.21
CA LYS A 485 -41.66 -0.51 -51.68
C LYS A 485 -41.77 -0.57 -50.17
N SER A 486 -41.40 0.53 -49.49
CA SER A 486 -41.39 0.61 -48.01
C SER A 486 -42.82 0.54 -47.43
N PHE A 487 -43.82 1.21 -48.07
CA PHE A 487 -45.20 1.10 -47.63
C PHE A 487 -45.79 -0.31 -47.85
N ILE A 488 -45.45 -1.00 -48.95
CA ILE A 488 -45.85 -2.40 -49.16
C ILE A 488 -45.24 -3.26 -48.05
N SER A 489 -43.94 -3.17 -47.77
CA SER A 489 -43.28 -3.93 -46.74
C SER A 489 -43.82 -3.61 -45.33
N TYR A 490 -44.18 -2.35 -45.07
CA TYR A 490 -44.86 -1.97 -43.84
C TYR A 490 -46.20 -2.67 -43.69
N LEU A 491 -47.06 -2.65 -44.72
CA LEU A 491 -48.38 -3.31 -44.68
C LEU A 491 -48.30 -4.83 -44.58
N GLU A 492 -47.30 -5.47 -45.17
CA GLU A 492 -46.99 -6.88 -45.01
C GLU A 492 -46.59 -7.21 -43.56
N SER A 493 -45.79 -6.35 -42.94
CA SER A 493 -45.31 -6.55 -41.57
C SER A 493 -46.35 -6.20 -40.51
N TYR A 494 -47.19 -5.20 -40.77
CA TYR A 494 -48.15 -4.61 -39.84
C TYR A 494 -49.52 -4.39 -40.49
N PRO A 495 -50.22 -5.45 -40.96
CA PRO A 495 -51.50 -5.32 -41.71
C PRO A 495 -52.63 -4.68 -40.91
N LYS A 496 -52.57 -4.74 -39.59
CA LYS A 496 -53.51 -4.13 -38.64
C LYS A 496 -52.83 -3.05 -37.77
N GLY A 497 -51.74 -2.48 -38.24
CA GLY A 497 -51.01 -1.48 -37.52
C GLY A 497 -51.76 -0.15 -37.40
N MET A 498 -51.37 0.69 -36.45
CA MET A 498 -52.02 1.98 -36.17
C MET A 498 -52.02 2.92 -37.40
N ASN A 499 -51.00 2.81 -38.26
CA ASN A 499 -50.83 3.63 -39.44
C ASN A 499 -51.20 2.90 -40.75
N SER A 500 -51.82 1.72 -40.69
CA SER A 500 -52.13 0.93 -41.89
C SER A 500 -53.07 1.66 -42.86
N LEU A 501 -54.05 2.41 -42.34
CA LEU A 501 -54.94 3.22 -43.18
C LEU A 501 -54.18 4.31 -43.94
N ASN A 502 -53.31 5.05 -43.24
CA ASN A 502 -52.48 6.10 -43.83
C ASN A 502 -51.53 5.51 -44.90
N ALA A 503 -50.93 4.34 -44.60
CA ALA A 503 -50.06 3.66 -45.54
C ALA A 503 -50.80 3.21 -46.82
N HIS A 504 -52.03 2.70 -46.72
CA HIS A 504 -52.86 2.39 -47.88
C HIS A 504 -53.23 3.63 -48.69
N PHE A 505 -53.54 4.75 -48.00
CA PHE A 505 -53.88 6.01 -48.64
C PHE A 505 -52.68 6.56 -49.43
N THR A 506 -51.54 6.67 -48.82
CA THR A 506 -50.31 7.19 -49.49
C THR A 506 -49.87 6.26 -50.63
N LEU A 507 -50.03 4.96 -50.47
CA LEU A 507 -49.72 4.00 -51.52
C LEU A 507 -50.65 4.15 -52.72
N ALA A 508 -51.98 4.39 -52.49
CA ALA A 508 -52.92 4.69 -53.54
C ALA A 508 -52.59 5.99 -54.25
N GLU A 509 -52.17 7.03 -53.55
CA GLU A 509 -51.71 8.30 -54.13
C GLU A 509 -50.49 8.09 -55.05
N ILE A 510 -49.50 7.31 -54.63
CA ILE A 510 -48.32 6.96 -55.44
C ILE A 510 -48.75 6.24 -56.74
N TYR A 511 -49.67 5.27 -56.64
CA TYR A 511 -50.18 4.54 -57.82
C TYR A 511 -50.98 5.42 -58.76
N PHE A 512 -51.77 6.34 -58.22
CA PHE A 512 -52.51 7.30 -59.02
C PHE A 512 -51.59 8.21 -59.84
N GLU A 513 -50.57 8.78 -59.23
CA GLU A 513 -49.57 9.61 -59.88
C GLU A 513 -48.71 8.84 -60.90
N GLU A 514 -48.43 7.53 -60.70
CA GLU A 514 -47.73 6.70 -61.69
C GLU A 514 -48.58 6.34 -62.91
N SER A 515 -49.93 6.46 -62.85
CA SER A 515 -50.86 6.15 -63.94
C SER A 515 -51.20 7.34 -64.83
N GLU A 516 -50.78 8.59 -64.48
CA GLU A 516 -50.80 9.77 -65.32
C GLU A 516 -49.54 9.85 -66.18
#